data_511fd0bea56e62d191a8a4a73e2d6d88
#
_entry.id   511fd0bea56e62d191a8a4a73e2d6d88
#
_cell.length_a   1.000
_cell.length_b   1.000
_cell.length_c   1.000
_cell.angle_alpha   90.00
_cell.angle_beta   90.00
_cell.angle_gamma   90.00
#
_symmetry.space_group_name_H-M   'P 1'
#
loop_
_entity.id
_entity.type
_entity.pdbx_description
1 polymer ?
#
loop_
_entity_poly.entity_id
_entity_poly.type
_entity_poly.pdbx_seq_one_letter_code
_entity_poly.pdbx_strand_id
1 'polypeptide(L)'
;MDFNLQAYQADHLLHLSAKPERRLSILENARHRWLEMDGVVQSAMSLSQPERLFLPHQPSIAERLPAQASRILGLGPGGGDLTRHLGARWPEARHDCVDLDAEILTLFQQFFQDASQRSPRLHHADALHFLLQSQDAYDLVLLDLFSQDGNPLLLFQAPIYQALARCLHGTLIVNLLPRTHLELAQAKRLAEEWIGPTSAHGVPGYRNVILHATNLA
;
A
#
# COMPACT_ATOMS: atom_id res chain seq x y z
N MET A 1 9.85 -14.83 17.01
CA MET A 1 10.90 -14.03 16.38
C MET A 1 10.28 -13.21 15.29
N ASP A 2 10.64 -11.95 15.23
CA ASP A 2 10.15 -11.05 14.18
C ASP A 2 10.79 -11.42 12.83
N PHE A 3 10.10 -11.11 11.74
CA PHE A 3 10.64 -11.24 10.40
C PHE A 3 11.81 -10.26 10.26
N ASN A 4 13.00 -10.80 10.04
CA ASN A 4 14.20 -9.97 9.91
C ASN A 4 14.50 -9.74 8.44
N LEU A 5 14.21 -8.53 7.94
CA LEU A 5 14.48 -8.13 6.56
C LEU A 5 15.96 -8.24 6.14
N GLN A 6 16.90 -8.31 7.09
CA GLN A 6 18.33 -8.40 6.80
C GLN A 6 18.88 -9.83 6.86
N ALA A 7 18.13 -10.77 7.45
CA ALA A 7 18.56 -12.14 7.65
C ALA A 7 17.37 -13.11 7.71
N TYR A 8 16.70 -13.34 6.58
CA TYR A 8 15.67 -14.36 6.44
C TYR A 8 16.16 -15.50 5.55
N GLN A 9 15.69 -16.70 5.86
CA GLN A 9 15.94 -17.90 5.05
C GLN A 9 14.59 -18.50 4.65
N ALA A 10 14.49 -18.85 3.38
CA ALA A 10 13.35 -19.56 2.84
C ALA A 10 13.59 -21.08 2.92
N ASP A 11 12.56 -21.81 3.32
CA ASP A 11 12.51 -23.26 3.24
C ASP A 11 11.88 -23.71 1.91
N HIS A 12 10.96 -22.87 1.37
CA HIS A 12 10.19 -23.17 0.18
C HIS A 12 10.11 -21.98 -0.77
N LEU A 13 10.24 -22.26 -2.06
CA LEU A 13 9.87 -21.38 -3.17
C LEU A 13 8.48 -21.80 -3.64
N LEU A 14 7.46 -20.99 -3.36
CA LEU A 14 6.07 -21.29 -3.70
C LEU A 14 5.70 -20.83 -5.11
N HIS A 15 6.32 -19.74 -5.57
CA HIS A 15 6.09 -19.19 -6.89
C HIS A 15 7.34 -18.47 -7.40
N LEU A 16 7.58 -18.58 -8.70
CA LEU A 16 8.61 -17.84 -9.41
C LEU A 16 8.09 -17.43 -10.78
N SER A 17 8.11 -16.14 -11.03
CA SER A 17 7.91 -15.54 -12.34
C SER A 17 9.12 -14.70 -12.69
N ALA A 18 9.74 -15.01 -13.83
CA ALA A 18 10.93 -14.29 -14.33
C ALA A 18 10.61 -13.74 -15.72
N LYS A 19 10.50 -12.41 -15.82
CA LYS A 19 10.33 -11.66 -17.06
C LYS A 19 11.58 -10.83 -17.30
N PRO A 20 11.86 -10.37 -18.55
CA PRO A 20 13.02 -9.55 -18.82
C PRO A 20 13.14 -8.31 -17.92
N GLU A 21 12.01 -7.69 -17.59
CA GLU A 21 11.91 -6.47 -16.82
C GLU A 21 11.86 -6.68 -15.31
N ARG A 22 11.55 -7.91 -14.83
CA ARG A 22 11.46 -8.17 -13.38
C ARG A 22 11.38 -9.66 -13.06
N ARG A 23 11.77 -9.98 -11.83
CA ARG A 23 11.59 -11.30 -11.20
C ARG A 23 10.71 -11.17 -9.96
N LEU A 24 9.62 -11.94 -9.90
CA LEU A 24 8.78 -12.08 -8.72
C LEU A 24 8.98 -13.46 -8.10
N SER A 25 9.15 -13.54 -6.80
CA SER A 25 9.18 -14.80 -6.06
C SER A 25 8.31 -14.73 -4.81
N ILE A 26 7.57 -15.81 -4.55
CA ILE A 26 6.89 -16.03 -3.28
C ILE A 26 7.70 -17.09 -2.53
N LEU A 27 8.18 -16.71 -1.38
CA LEU A 27 9.03 -17.53 -0.53
C LEU A 27 8.33 -17.76 0.82
N GLU A 28 8.62 -18.89 1.44
CA GLU A 28 8.02 -19.28 2.72
C GLU A 28 9.02 -19.99 3.61
N ASN A 29 8.88 -19.80 4.90
CA ASN A 29 9.47 -20.66 5.92
C ASN A 29 8.40 -21.08 6.95
N ALA A 30 8.76 -21.79 8.00
CA ALA A 30 7.82 -22.28 9.00
C ALA A 30 6.94 -21.21 9.67
N ARG A 31 7.25 -19.92 9.53
CA ARG A 31 6.57 -18.82 10.24
C ARG A 31 6.07 -17.71 9.34
N HIS A 32 6.70 -17.47 8.20
CA HIS A 32 6.46 -16.31 7.37
C HIS A 32 6.39 -16.70 5.89
N ARG A 33 5.58 -15.98 5.14
CA ARG A 33 5.52 -15.94 3.68
C ARG A 33 5.80 -14.53 3.22
N TRP A 34 6.56 -14.37 2.14
CA TRP A 34 6.88 -13.04 1.63
C TRP A 34 6.96 -13.00 0.11
N LEU A 35 6.70 -11.83 -0.42
CA LEU A 35 6.86 -11.48 -1.83
C LEU A 35 8.18 -10.75 -2.00
N GLU A 36 9.00 -11.19 -2.93
CA GLU A 36 10.17 -10.47 -3.42
C GLU A 36 9.98 -10.02 -4.86
N MET A 37 10.46 -8.82 -5.15
CA MET A 37 10.66 -8.31 -6.50
C MET A 37 12.16 -8.00 -6.66
N ASP A 38 12.81 -8.68 -7.60
CA ASP A 38 14.24 -8.54 -7.89
C ASP A 38 15.13 -8.71 -6.64
N GLY A 39 14.75 -9.63 -5.75
CA GLY A 39 15.46 -9.93 -4.50
C GLY A 39 15.19 -8.94 -3.36
N VAL A 40 14.27 -7.99 -3.55
CA VAL A 40 13.85 -7.05 -2.52
C VAL A 40 12.47 -7.43 -1.98
N VAL A 41 12.35 -7.58 -0.66
CA VAL A 41 11.06 -7.88 -0.01
C VAL A 41 10.10 -6.71 -0.19
N GLN A 42 8.94 -7.00 -0.79
CA GLN A 42 7.87 -6.06 -1.02
C GLN A 42 6.72 -6.22 -0.02
N SER A 43 6.51 -7.42 0.48
CA SER A 43 5.46 -7.76 1.44
C SER A 43 5.87 -8.95 2.28
N ALA A 44 5.42 -9.01 3.53
CA ALA A 44 5.67 -10.15 4.41
C ALA A 44 4.45 -10.44 5.29
N MET A 45 4.10 -11.72 5.42
CA MET A 45 2.98 -12.21 6.20
C MET A 45 3.43 -13.23 7.23
N SER A 46 3.01 -13.05 8.50
CA SER A 46 3.09 -14.13 9.48
C SER A 46 2.01 -15.17 9.20
N LEU A 47 2.36 -16.45 9.20
CA LEU A 47 1.41 -17.54 8.99
C LEU A 47 0.45 -17.73 10.19
N SER A 48 0.84 -17.27 11.39
CA SER A 48 0.02 -17.34 12.60
C SER A 48 -0.70 -16.05 12.97
N GLN A 49 -0.24 -14.90 12.44
CA GLN A 49 -0.80 -13.57 12.68
C GLN A 49 -0.76 -12.76 11.37
N PRO A 50 -1.64 -13.07 10.40
CA PRO A 50 -1.58 -12.51 9.04
C PRO A 50 -1.71 -10.98 8.99
N GLU A 51 -2.35 -10.37 10.01
CA GLU A 51 -2.57 -8.94 10.15
C GLU A 51 -1.35 -8.18 10.65
N ARG A 52 -0.28 -8.88 11.06
CA ARG A 52 0.92 -8.26 11.61
C ARG A 52 1.74 -7.56 10.51
N LEU A 53 2.18 -6.35 10.82
CA LEU A 53 3.01 -5.52 9.94
C LEU A 53 4.50 -5.75 10.19
N PHE A 54 5.30 -5.84 9.13
CA PHE A 54 6.73 -6.14 9.20
C PHE A 54 7.61 -5.10 8.49
N LEU A 55 7.10 -4.41 7.49
CA LEU A 55 7.91 -3.44 6.73
C LEU A 55 8.05 -2.13 7.52
N PRO A 56 9.22 -1.48 7.46
CA PRO A 56 9.57 -0.36 8.35
C PRO A 56 8.64 0.85 8.29
N HIS A 57 8.02 1.10 7.15
CA HIS A 57 7.09 2.22 6.96
C HIS A 57 5.67 1.94 7.49
N GLN A 58 5.31 0.68 7.61
CA GLN A 58 3.94 0.27 7.95
C GLN A 58 3.50 0.69 9.38
N PRO A 59 4.34 0.63 10.43
CA PRO A 59 3.97 1.19 11.73
C PRO A 59 3.62 2.68 11.67
N SER A 60 4.38 3.46 10.89
CA SER A 60 4.10 4.89 10.71
C SER A 60 2.78 5.15 10.00
N ILE A 61 2.36 4.28 9.08
CA ILE A 61 1.02 4.29 8.48
C ILE A 61 -0.03 3.94 9.53
N ALA A 62 0.17 2.84 10.28
CA ALA A 62 -0.79 2.34 11.27
C ALA A 62 -1.10 3.35 12.38
N GLU A 63 -0.10 4.14 12.82
CA GLU A 63 -0.27 5.22 13.81
C GLU A 63 -1.15 6.37 13.31
N ARG A 64 -1.36 6.50 12.00
CA ARG A 64 -2.09 7.61 11.37
C ARG A 64 -3.43 7.20 10.80
N LEU A 65 -3.82 5.96 11.04
CA LEU A 65 -5.13 5.47 10.64
C LEU A 65 -6.23 6.22 11.41
N PRO A 66 -7.38 6.51 10.78
CA PRO A 66 -8.52 7.10 11.47
C PRO A 66 -9.06 6.15 12.55
N ALA A 67 -9.87 6.67 13.45
CA ALA A 67 -10.51 5.84 14.50
C ALA A 67 -11.42 4.76 13.88
N GLN A 68 -12.08 5.09 12.77
CA GLN A 68 -12.99 4.19 12.05
C GLN A 68 -12.88 4.42 10.55
N ALA A 69 -13.08 3.37 9.76
CA ALA A 69 -13.28 3.43 8.33
C ALA A 69 -14.22 2.31 7.91
N SER A 70 -15.15 2.62 7.01
CA SER A 70 -16.13 1.68 6.47
C SER A 70 -15.87 1.36 4.99
N ARG A 71 -15.25 2.28 4.27
CA ARG A 71 -14.89 2.16 2.86
C ARG A 71 -13.44 2.57 2.66
N ILE A 72 -12.63 1.64 2.24
CA ILE A 72 -11.19 1.77 2.14
C ILE A 72 -10.74 1.53 0.71
N LEU A 73 -9.87 2.38 0.21
CA LEU A 73 -9.21 2.20 -1.08
C LEU A 73 -7.71 2.06 -0.87
N GLY A 74 -7.14 0.94 -1.32
CA GLY A 74 -5.71 0.71 -1.42
C GLY A 74 -5.24 0.81 -2.87
N LEU A 75 -4.38 1.77 -3.17
CA LEU A 75 -3.72 1.93 -4.46
C LEU A 75 -2.29 1.40 -4.34
N GLY A 76 -2.00 0.26 -4.99
CA GLY A 76 -0.75 -0.48 -4.84
C GLY A 76 -0.74 -1.41 -3.60
N PRO A 77 -1.61 -2.42 -3.51
CA PRO A 77 -1.72 -3.29 -2.33
C PRO A 77 -0.49 -4.19 -2.12
N GLY A 78 0.31 -4.45 -3.16
CA GLY A 78 1.40 -5.42 -3.10
C GLY A 78 0.92 -6.81 -2.67
N GLY A 79 1.59 -7.44 -1.70
CA GLY A 79 1.13 -8.69 -1.06
C GLY A 79 0.06 -8.47 0.02
N GLY A 80 -0.52 -7.27 0.13
CA GLY A 80 -1.70 -7.00 0.96
C GLY A 80 -1.45 -6.89 2.46
N ASP A 81 -0.27 -6.51 2.91
CA ASP A 81 0.07 -6.37 4.32
C ASP A 81 -0.89 -5.39 5.02
N LEU A 82 -1.04 -4.18 4.47
CA LEU A 82 -1.98 -3.19 4.98
C LEU A 82 -3.43 -3.63 4.81
N THR A 83 -3.77 -4.31 3.72
CA THR A 83 -5.13 -4.84 3.50
C THR A 83 -5.54 -5.82 4.60
N ARG A 84 -4.65 -6.77 4.96
CA ARG A 84 -4.89 -7.71 6.07
C ARG A 84 -4.96 -7.01 7.42
N HIS A 85 -4.06 -6.07 7.68
CA HIS A 85 -4.06 -5.29 8.92
C HIS A 85 -5.37 -4.51 9.10
N LEU A 86 -5.84 -3.85 8.05
CA LEU A 86 -7.10 -3.09 8.07
C LEU A 86 -8.32 -4.00 8.15
N GLY A 87 -8.30 -5.16 7.49
CA GLY A 87 -9.36 -6.16 7.60
C GLY A 87 -9.54 -6.70 9.01
N ALA A 88 -8.43 -6.92 9.76
CA ALA A 88 -8.49 -7.28 11.16
C ALA A 88 -8.98 -6.13 12.06
N ARG A 89 -8.58 -4.89 11.75
CA ARG A 89 -8.97 -3.69 12.50
C ARG A 89 -10.44 -3.33 12.30
N TRP A 90 -10.95 -3.44 11.06
CA TRP A 90 -12.32 -3.10 10.69
C TRP A 90 -12.95 -4.23 9.85
N PRO A 91 -13.41 -5.33 10.48
CA PRO A 91 -13.86 -6.53 9.76
C PRO A 91 -15.04 -6.29 8.81
N GLU A 92 -15.89 -5.30 9.10
CA GLU A 92 -17.06 -4.95 8.29
C GLU A 92 -16.75 -3.97 7.16
N ALA A 93 -15.54 -3.38 7.15
CA ALA A 93 -15.15 -2.43 6.13
C ALA A 93 -15.11 -3.06 4.73
N ARG A 94 -15.48 -2.29 3.73
CA ARG A 94 -15.31 -2.67 2.32
C ARG A 94 -13.96 -2.16 1.83
N HIS A 95 -13.17 -3.06 1.30
CA HIS A 95 -11.87 -2.75 0.71
C HIS A 95 -11.93 -2.88 -0.80
N ASP A 96 -11.48 -1.84 -1.49
CA ASP A 96 -11.11 -1.85 -2.89
C ASP A 96 -9.58 -1.79 -2.98
N CYS A 97 -8.98 -2.70 -3.73
CA CYS A 97 -7.54 -2.76 -3.98
C CYS A 97 -7.29 -2.64 -5.48
N VAL A 98 -6.53 -1.63 -5.87
CA VAL A 98 -6.22 -1.33 -7.28
C VAL A 98 -4.73 -1.51 -7.51
N ASP A 99 -4.37 -2.27 -8.52
CA ASP A 99 -2.99 -2.41 -8.97
C ASP A 99 -2.94 -2.41 -10.51
N LEU A 100 -1.88 -1.82 -11.05
CA LEU A 100 -1.60 -1.84 -12.48
C LEU A 100 -1.14 -3.21 -12.95
N ASP A 101 -0.66 -4.05 -12.02
CA ASP A 101 -0.12 -5.37 -12.29
C ASP A 101 -1.08 -6.48 -11.91
N ALA A 102 -1.72 -7.08 -12.91
CA ALA A 102 -2.64 -8.21 -12.72
C ALA A 102 -1.97 -9.42 -12.03
N GLU A 103 -0.65 -9.61 -12.23
CA GLU A 103 0.08 -10.69 -11.59
C GLU A 103 0.19 -10.48 -10.08
N ILE A 104 0.47 -9.26 -9.62
CA ILE A 104 0.49 -8.90 -8.19
C ILE A 104 -0.86 -9.19 -7.55
N LEU A 105 -1.97 -8.79 -8.19
CA LEU A 105 -3.32 -9.08 -7.68
C LEU A 105 -3.60 -10.59 -7.60
N THR A 106 -3.15 -11.35 -8.59
CA THR A 106 -3.27 -12.82 -8.60
C THR A 106 -2.46 -13.45 -7.47
N LEU A 107 -1.22 -13.01 -7.29
CA LEU A 107 -0.34 -13.52 -6.22
C LEU A 107 -0.87 -13.15 -4.83
N PHE A 108 -1.39 -11.93 -4.65
CA PHE A 108 -2.08 -11.56 -3.43
C PHE A 108 -3.23 -12.52 -3.12
N GLN A 109 -4.12 -12.75 -4.07
CA GLN A 109 -5.29 -13.61 -3.88
C GLN A 109 -4.91 -15.06 -3.58
N GLN A 110 -3.88 -15.60 -4.25
CA GLN A 110 -3.47 -17.00 -4.10
C GLN A 110 -2.67 -17.27 -2.82
N PHE A 111 -1.82 -16.32 -2.41
CA PHE A 111 -0.82 -16.59 -1.38
C PHE A 111 -0.96 -15.74 -0.13
N PHE A 112 -1.61 -14.57 -0.19
CA PHE A 112 -1.59 -13.60 0.90
C PHE A 112 -2.98 -13.21 1.43
N GLN A 113 -4.05 -13.66 0.77
CA GLN A 113 -5.40 -13.39 1.27
C GLN A 113 -5.65 -14.22 2.54
N ASP A 114 -6.11 -13.56 3.60
CA ASP A 114 -6.56 -14.22 4.82
C ASP A 114 -8.01 -14.67 4.66
N ALA A 115 -8.23 -15.98 4.66
CA ALA A 115 -9.56 -16.57 4.48
C ALA A 115 -10.53 -16.27 5.64
N SER A 116 -10.01 -15.84 6.80
CA SER A 116 -10.83 -15.45 7.96
C SER A 116 -11.41 -14.03 7.84
N GLN A 117 -10.90 -13.24 6.90
CA GLN A 117 -11.29 -11.86 6.68
C GLN A 117 -12.19 -11.73 5.44
N ARG A 118 -12.94 -10.62 5.40
CA ARG A 118 -13.69 -10.26 4.20
C ARG A 118 -12.74 -10.00 3.05
N SER A 119 -12.98 -10.68 1.92
CA SER A 119 -12.17 -10.50 0.70
C SER A 119 -12.31 -9.08 0.15
N PRO A 120 -11.19 -8.41 -0.17
CA PRO A 120 -11.23 -7.14 -0.87
C PRO A 120 -11.73 -7.32 -2.31
N ARG A 121 -12.29 -6.26 -2.90
CA ARG A 121 -12.52 -6.19 -4.33
C ARG A 121 -11.21 -5.81 -5.03
N LEU A 122 -10.74 -6.64 -5.94
CA LEU A 122 -9.49 -6.43 -6.67
C LEU A 122 -9.79 -5.82 -8.04
N HIS A 123 -9.09 -4.75 -8.40
CA HIS A 123 -9.24 -4.02 -9.65
C HIS A 123 -7.90 -3.95 -10.37
N HIS A 124 -7.81 -4.59 -11.53
CA HIS A 124 -6.66 -4.42 -12.42
C HIS A 124 -6.85 -3.14 -13.24
N ALA A 125 -6.24 -2.05 -12.80
CA ALA A 125 -6.37 -0.74 -13.43
C ALA A 125 -5.20 0.18 -13.08
N ASP A 126 -4.97 1.20 -13.92
CA ASP A 126 -4.20 2.37 -13.53
C ASP A 126 -4.92 3.15 -12.42
N ALA A 127 -4.18 3.59 -11.40
CA ALA A 127 -4.73 4.25 -10.22
C ALA A 127 -5.51 5.54 -10.55
N LEU A 128 -4.95 6.39 -11.41
CA LEU A 128 -5.62 7.62 -11.83
C LEU A 128 -6.86 7.33 -12.64
N HIS A 129 -6.78 6.38 -13.58
CA HIS A 129 -7.91 5.96 -14.39
C HIS A 129 -9.06 5.42 -13.52
N PHE A 130 -8.75 4.57 -12.54
CA PHE A 130 -9.72 4.06 -11.58
C PHE A 130 -10.40 5.20 -10.81
N LEU A 131 -9.62 6.13 -10.24
CA LEU A 131 -10.16 7.26 -9.49
C LEU A 131 -11.07 8.17 -10.34
N LEU A 132 -10.70 8.41 -11.61
CA LEU A 132 -11.51 9.23 -12.52
C LEU A 132 -12.85 8.60 -12.87
N GLN A 133 -12.95 7.27 -12.87
CA GLN A 133 -14.18 6.53 -13.15
C GLN A 133 -14.99 6.18 -11.90
N SER A 134 -14.36 6.20 -10.72
CA SER A 134 -15.02 5.84 -9.47
C SER A 134 -16.13 6.81 -9.12
N GLN A 135 -17.28 6.25 -8.74
CA GLN A 135 -18.40 6.96 -8.14
C GLN A 135 -18.50 6.66 -6.63
N ASP A 136 -17.63 5.83 -6.12
CA ASP A 136 -17.57 5.45 -4.71
C ASP A 136 -16.91 6.56 -3.89
N ALA A 137 -17.36 6.72 -2.64
CA ALA A 137 -16.72 7.57 -1.63
C ALA A 137 -15.95 6.69 -0.65
N TYR A 138 -14.77 7.14 -0.22
CA TYR A 138 -13.88 6.40 0.66
C TYR A 138 -13.54 7.21 1.92
N ASP A 139 -13.59 6.54 3.08
CA ASP A 139 -13.21 7.13 4.37
C ASP A 139 -11.69 7.13 4.56
N LEU A 140 -11.01 6.17 3.92
CA LEU A 140 -9.56 6.01 3.94
C LEU A 140 -9.06 5.65 2.54
N VAL A 141 -8.06 6.40 2.07
CA VAL A 141 -7.28 6.04 0.89
C VAL A 141 -5.81 5.85 1.29
N LEU A 142 -5.26 4.68 0.97
CA LEU A 142 -3.85 4.38 1.07
C LEU A 142 -3.23 4.43 -0.34
N LEU A 143 -2.23 5.28 -0.51
CA LEU A 143 -1.53 5.46 -1.77
C LEU A 143 -0.09 4.98 -1.59
N ASP A 144 0.19 3.74 -2.05
CA ASP A 144 1.45 3.02 -1.87
C ASP A 144 1.98 2.53 -3.22
N LEU A 145 2.15 3.48 -4.16
CA LEU A 145 2.56 3.18 -5.53
C LEU A 145 4.07 3.27 -5.68
N PHE A 146 4.65 2.17 -6.16
CA PHE A 146 6.06 2.09 -6.49
C PHE A 146 6.28 1.50 -7.88
N SER A 147 7.37 1.93 -8.52
CA SER A 147 7.94 1.35 -9.72
C SER A 147 9.40 0.95 -9.46
N GLN A 148 10.06 0.35 -10.44
CA GLN A 148 11.50 0.04 -10.33
C GLN A 148 12.36 1.29 -10.04
N ASP A 149 11.92 2.46 -10.51
CA ASP A 149 12.62 3.73 -10.33
C ASP A 149 12.21 4.50 -9.06
N GLY A 150 11.38 3.93 -8.19
CA GLY A 150 10.81 4.56 -7.01
C GLY A 150 9.37 5.00 -7.19
N ASN A 151 8.96 6.12 -6.60
CA ASN A 151 7.59 6.60 -6.78
C ASN A 151 7.33 7.06 -8.22
N PRO A 152 6.18 6.69 -8.83
CA PRO A 152 5.80 7.18 -10.14
C PRO A 152 5.58 8.69 -10.12
N LEU A 153 5.90 9.37 -11.23
CA LEU A 153 5.75 10.83 -11.37
C LEU A 153 4.34 11.33 -11.05
N LEU A 154 3.35 10.49 -11.23
CA LEU A 154 1.95 10.74 -10.90
C LEU A 154 1.77 11.30 -9.47
N LEU A 155 2.55 10.82 -8.49
CA LEU A 155 2.46 11.25 -7.09
C LEU A 155 2.93 12.69 -6.85
N PHE A 156 3.57 13.29 -7.83
CA PHE A 156 4.07 14.67 -7.80
C PHE A 156 3.30 15.59 -8.76
N GLN A 157 2.12 15.17 -9.22
CA GLN A 157 1.30 15.89 -10.20
C GLN A 157 -0.12 16.12 -9.66
N ALA A 158 -0.73 17.25 -10.04
CA ALA A 158 -2.06 17.64 -9.58
C ALA A 158 -3.18 16.62 -9.92
N PRO A 159 -3.21 15.97 -11.10
CA PRO A 159 -4.33 15.11 -11.49
C PRO A 159 -4.70 14.02 -10.49
N ILE A 160 -3.72 13.39 -9.83
CA ILE A 160 -4.02 12.34 -8.84
C ILE A 160 -4.73 12.91 -7.61
N TYR A 161 -4.29 14.08 -7.10
CA TYR A 161 -4.90 14.72 -5.94
C TYR A 161 -6.27 15.31 -6.26
N GLN A 162 -6.47 15.84 -7.47
CA GLN A 162 -7.77 16.28 -7.97
C GLN A 162 -8.77 15.11 -8.05
N ALA A 163 -8.32 13.97 -8.55
CA ALA A 163 -9.16 12.77 -8.62
C ALA A 163 -9.46 12.22 -7.21
N LEU A 164 -8.48 12.22 -6.30
CA LEU A 164 -8.66 11.84 -4.90
C LEU A 164 -9.67 12.75 -4.19
N ALA A 165 -9.58 14.06 -4.37
CA ALA A 165 -10.51 15.02 -3.75
C ALA A 165 -11.99 14.76 -4.09
N ARG A 166 -12.27 14.10 -5.22
CA ARG A 166 -13.66 13.78 -5.65
C ARG A 166 -14.25 12.58 -4.90
N CYS A 167 -13.43 11.65 -4.43
CA CYS A 167 -13.88 10.40 -3.84
C CYS A 167 -13.46 10.22 -2.37
N LEU A 168 -12.57 11.05 -1.85
CA LEU A 168 -12.10 10.97 -0.47
C LEU A 168 -12.98 11.82 0.46
N HIS A 169 -13.54 11.20 1.48
CA HIS A 169 -14.35 11.85 2.53
C HIS A 169 -13.76 11.61 3.93
N GLY A 170 -12.43 11.58 4.03
CA GLY A 170 -11.75 11.26 5.28
C GLY A 170 -10.25 11.38 5.17
N THR A 171 -9.52 10.30 5.40
CA THR A 171 -8.06 10.30 5.52
C THR A 171 -7.36 9.80 4.26
N LEU A 172 -6.39 10.59 3.78
CA LEU A 172 -5.38 10.16 2.79
C LEU A 172 -4.06 9.86 3.50
N ILE A 173 -3.51 8.69 3.23
CA ILE A 173 -2.14 8.34 3.63
C ILE A 173 -1.35 7.96 2.38
N VAL A 174 -0.20 8.62 2.18
CA VAL A 174 0.68 8.37 1.04
C VAL A 174 2.04 7.91 1.53
N ASN A 175 2.48 6.75 1.09
CA ASN A 175 3.86 6.29 1.29
C ASN A 175 4.73 6.82 0.16
N LEU A 176 5.62 7.75 0.49
CA LEU A 176 6.56 8.35 -0.45
C LEU A 176 7.99 7.86 -0.20
N LEU A 177 8.74 7.72 -1.29
CA LEU A 177 10.19 7.56 -1.30
C LEU A 177 10.81 8.68 -2.15
N PRO A 178 10.76 9.94 -1.67
CA PRO A 178 11.16 11.08 -2.47
C PRO A 178 12.67 11.06 -2.73
N ARG A 179 13.07 11.36 -3.97
CA ARG A 179 14.47 11.46 -4.36
C ARG A 179 15.09 12.79 -3.95
N THR A 180 14.24 13.82 -3.85
CA THR A 180 14.64 15.19 -3.49
C THR A 180 13.65 15.82 -2.50
N HIS A 181 14.13 16.86 -1.79
CA HIS A 181 13.24 17.68 -0.96
C HIS A 181 12.15 18.40 -1.78
N LEU A 182 12.42 18.69 -3.05
CA LEU A 182 11.45 19.32 -3.94
C LEU A 182 10.29 18.39 -4.27
N GLU A 183 10.55 17.10 -4.52
CA GLU A 183 9.48 16.10 -4.70
C GLU A 183 8.58 16.02 -3.46
N LEU A 184 9.16 15.95 -2.27
CA LEU A 184 8.39 15.93 -1.03
C LEU A 184 7.56 17.20 -0.84
N ALA A 185 8.18 18.38 -1.04
CA ALA A 185 7.50 19.67 -0.93
C ALA A 185 6.35 19.78 -1.94
N GLN A 186 6.54 19.29 -3.17
CA GLN A 186 5.53 19.29 -4.20
C GLN A 186 4.34 18.38 -3.84
N ALA A 187 4.59 17.14 -3.44
CA ALA A 187 3.52 16.21 -3.05
C ALA A 187 2.73 16.76 -1.85
N LYS A 188 3.42 17.30 -0.84
CA LYS A 188 2.79 17.92 0.33
C LYS A 188 1.92 19.11 -0.07
N ARG A 189 2.43 20.03 -0.88
CA ARG A 189 1.68 21.20 -1.37
C ARG A 189 0.41 20.78 -2.13
N LEU A 190 0.52 19.77 -3.00
CA LEU A 190 -0.63 19.26 -3.76
C LEU A 190 -1.68 18.60 -2.85
N ALA A 191 -1.24 17.85 -1.84
CA ALA A 191 -2.16 17.28 -0.86
C ALA A 191 -2.86 18.38 -0.03
N GLU A 192 -2.13 19.44 0.38
CA GLU A 192 -2.71 20.59 1.08
C GLU A 192 -3.72 21.36 0.22
N GLU A 193 -3.41 21.54 -1.07
CA GLU A 193 -4.24 22.30 -2.00
C GLU A 193 -5.56 21.60 -2.32
N TRP A 194 -5.54 20.27 -2.51
CA TRP A 194 -6.67 19.51 -3.02
C TRP A 194 -7.43 18.70 -1.98
N ILE A 195 -6.75 18.28 -0.90
CA ILE A 195 -7.36 17.43 0.13
C ILE A 195 -7.59 18.22 1.41
N GLY A 196 -6.54 18.86 1.94
CA GLY A 196 -6.65 19.63 3.18
C GLY A 196 -5.38 19.57 4.04
N PRO A 197 -5.48 19.87 5.32
CA PRO A 197 -4.32 19.93 6.22
C PRO A 197 -3.45 18.68 6.12
N THR A 198 -2.16 18.87 5.82
CA THR A 198 -1.22 17.77 5.51
C THR A 198 0.01 17.81 6.38
N SER A 199 0.34 16.69 7.01
CA SER A 199 1.58 16.46 7.73
C SER A 199 2.49 15.47 6.99
N ALA A 200 3.80 15.55 7.25
CA ALA A 200 4.80 14.65 6.66
C ALA A 200 5.66 14.05 7.76
N HIS A 201 5.84 12.74 7.76
CA HIS A 201 6.50 11.98 8.82
C HIS A 201 7.56 11.06 8.22
N GLY A 202 8.84 11.33 8.52
CA GLY A 202 9.95 10.46 8.12
C GLY A 202 9.93 9.13 8.87
N VAL A 203 10.28 8.06 8.19
CA VAL A 203 10.44 6.73 8.80
C VAL A 203 11.88 6.60 9.30
N PRO A 204 12.13 6.42 10.61
CA PRO A 204 13.48 6.36 11.17
C PRO A 204 14.35 5.28 10.49
N GLY A 205 15.54 5.67 10.02
CA GLY A 205 16.48 4.77 9.34
C GLY A 205 16.15 4.42 7.90
N TYR A 206 15.05 4.97 7.34
CA TYR A 206 14.60 4.72 5.96
C TYR A 206 14.33 6.02 5.22
N ARG A 207 14.29 5.95 3.90
CA ARG A 207 14.02 7.11 3.04
C ARG A 207 12.52 7.41 2.90
N ASN A 208 11.67 6.52 3.41
CA ASN A 208 10.22 6.67 3.33
C ASN A 208 9.77 7.89 4.14
N VAL A 209 8.81 8.61 3.57
CA VAL A 209 8.06 9.69 4.23
C VAL A 209 6.58 9.40 4.08
N ILE A 210 5.86 9.37 5.18
CA ILE A 210 4.41 9.19 5.18
C ILE A 210 3.76 10.56 5.19
N LEU A 211 3.03 10.89 4.11
CA LEU A 211 2.11 12.02 4.14
C LEU A 211 0.78 11.56 4.72
N HIS A 212 0.22 12.39 5.58
CA HIS A 212 -1.10 12.22 6.15
C HIS A 212 -1.89 13.50 5.93
N ALA A 213 -2.98 13.40 5.19
CA ALA A 213 -3.90 14.50 4.92
C ALA A 213 -5.33 14.12 5.33
N THR A 214 -6.12 15.11 5.76
CA THR A 214 -7.51 14.91 6.14
C THR A 214 -8.40 15.81 5.31
N ASN A 215 -9.36 15.22 4.62
CA ASN A 215 -10.44 15.96 3.97
C ASN A 215 -11.48 16.32 5.04
N LEU A 216 -11.70 17.60 5.23
CA LEU A 216 -12.65 18.16 6.21
C LEU A 216 -13.99 18.56 5.58
N ALA A 217 -14.19 18.27 4.26
CA ALA A 217 -15.41 18.62 3.54
C ALA A 217 -16.53 17.59 3.76
#